data_4cd666690f917a4d9a05146432a7c3fa
#
_entry.id   4cd666690f917a4d9a05146432a7c3fa
#
_cell.length_a   1.000
_cell.length_b   1.000
_cell.length_c   1.000
_cell.angle_alpha   90.00
_cell.angle_beta   90.00
_cell.angle_gamma   90.00
#
_symmetry.space_group_name_H-M   'P 1'
#
loop_
_entity.id
_entity.type
_entity.pdbx_description
1 polymer ?
#
loop_
_entity_poly.entity_id
_entity_poly.type
_entity_poly.pdbx_seq_one_letter_code
_entity_poly.pdbx_strand_id
1 'polypeptide(L)'
;DTRYVYHGNDGTTMAWNGTAQLNYLMPEVREAVIQTILAVARQFPVIRFDAAMTLAKRHIQRLWFPEPGTGGAIASRADFGLTKQQFDELVPQEFWREVVDRAAVEAPDTLLLAEAFWMLEGYFVRTLGMHRVYNSAFMHMTRDEDNAKYRVLIKSTLEFDPEILKRYVNFMNNPDERTAVEQFGKGDKYFGICTLMLTTPGLPMFGHGQIEGYAEKYGMEYRRAFWDDHPDQWL
;
A
#
# COMPACT_ATOMS: atom_id res chain seq x y z
N ASP A 1 -13.82 -28.15 19.79
CA ASP A 1 -12.41 -28.06 19.51
C ASP A 1 -12.00 -26.61 19.29
N THR A 2 -10.99 -26.15 19.99
CA THR A 2 -10.43 -24.80 19.76
C THR A 2 -9.58 -24.84 18.51
N ARG A 3 -9.83 -23.93 17.55
CA ARG A 3 -9.03 -23.74 16.35
C ARG A 3 -8.35 -22.38 16.39
N TYR A 4 -7.12 -22.32 15.93
CA TYR A 4 -6.34 -21.10 15.84
C TYR A 4 -6.24 -20.69 14.37
N VAL A 5 -6.39 -19.40 14.11
CA VAL A 5 -6.23 -18.80 12.78
C VAL A 5 -5.05 -17.85 12.84
N TYR A 6 -4.16 -17.90 11.86
CA TYR A 6 -3.11 -16.89 11.74
C TYR A 6 -3.71 -15.52 11.45
N HIS A 7 -3.26 -14.51 12.18
CA HIS A 7 -3.49 -13.11 11.81
C HIS A 7 -2.52 -12.67 10.71
N GLY A 8 -2.83 -11.59 10.01
CA GLY A 8 -1.93 -10.99 9.03
C GLY A 8 -0.63 -10.49 9.68
N ASN A 9 0.43 -10.45 8.88
CA ASN A 9 1.74 -9.98 9.30
C ASN A 9 2.57 -9.60 8.06
N ASP A 10 3.37 -8.57 8.17
CA ASP A 10 4.27 -8.11 7.11
C ASP A 10 5.74 -8.53 7.30
N GLY A 11 5.99 -9.31 8.35
CA GLY A 11 7.33 -9.75 8.74
C GLY A 11 8.03 -8.80 9.71
N THR A 12 7.35 -7.75 10.17
CA THR A 12 7.78 -6.92 11.30
C THR A 12 7.32 -7.52 12.63
N THR A 13 7.62 -6.85 13.71
CA THR A 13 7.17 -7.29 15.05
C THR A 13 5.70 -6.96 15.33
N MET A 14 5.06 -6.17 14.47
CA MET A 14 3.67 -5.76 14.63
C MET A 14 2.73 -6.80 13.98
N ALA A 15 1.90 -7.42 14.80
CA ALA A 15 0.86 -8.34 14.35
C ALA A 15 -0.43 -7.60 14.01
N TRP A 16 -1.06 -7.96 12.90
CA TRP A 16 -2.36 -7.39 12.50
C TRP A 16 -3.52 -8.20 13.08
N ASN A 17 -3.73 -8.07 14.38
CA ASN A 17 -4.65 -8.90 15.16
C ASN A 17 -6.12 -8.82 14.71
N GLY A 18 -6.50 -7.77 13.98
CA GLY A 18 -7.85 -7.59 13.42
C GLY A 18 -8.07 -8.33 12.09
N THR A 19 -7.08 -9.08 11.60
CA THR A 19 -7.14 -9.75 10.29
C THR A 19 -6.98 -11.27 10.45
N ALA A 20 -7.49 -12.02 9.47
CA ALA A 20 -7.27 -13.45 9.33
C ALA A 20 -6.46 -13.73 8.05
N GLN A 21 -5.33 -14.39 8.19
CA GLN A 21 -4.49 -14.73 7.04
C GLN A 21 -5.12 -15.85 6.21
N LEU A 22 -5.31 -15.58 4.94
CA LEU A 22 -5.79 -16.59 3.99
C LEU A 22 -4.63 -17.42 3.44
N ASN A 23 -4.92 -18.67 3.11
CA ASN A 23 -3.93 -19.56 2.52
C ASN A 23 -3.86 -19.41 0.98
N TYR A 24 -2.99 -18.56 0.51
CA TYR A 24 -2.81 -18.27 -0.92
C TYR A 24 -2.13 -19.40 -1.72
N LEU A 25 -1.69 -20.51 -1.09
CA LEU A 25 -1.31 -21.70 -1.85
C LEU A 25 -2.50 -22.33 -2.57
N MET A 26 -3.71 -22.16 -2.01
CA MET A 26 -4.94 -22.77 -2.54
C MET A 26 -5.47 -21.94 -3.71
N PRO A 27 -5.60 -22.54 -4.92
CA PRO A 27 -6.13 -21.82 -6.08
C PRO A 27 -7.54 -21.26 -5.88
N GLU A 28 -8.39 -22.00 -5.19
CA GLU A 28 -9.75 -21.57 -4.86
C GLU A 28 -9.79 -20.34 -3.95
N VAL A 29 -8.81 -20.17 -3.06
CA VAL A 29 -8.69 -18.98 -2.22
C VAL A 29 -8.29 -17.79 -3.08
N ARG A 30 -7.29 -17.95 -3.96
CA ARG A 30 -6.88 -16.88 -4.88
C ARG A 30 -8.04 -16.44 -5.76
N GLU A 31 -8.77 -17.40 -6.35
CA GLU A 31 -9.92 -17.10 -7.19
C GLU A 31 -11.03 -16.39 -6.41
N ALA A 32 -11.36 -16.82 -5.21
CA ALA A 32 -12.38 -16.19 -4.38
C ALA A 32 -12.02 -14.73 -4.04
N VAL A 33 -10.75 -14.45 -3.75
CA VAL A 33 -10.27 -13.09 -3.51
C VAL A 33 -10.33 -12.23 -4.78
N ILE A 34 -9.92 -12.78 -5.93
CA ILE A 34 -10.02 -12.09 -7.22
C ILE A 34 -11.47 -11.74 -7.52
N GLN A 35 -12.41 -12.67 -7.35
CA GLN A 35 -13.84 -12.40 -7.55
C GLN A 35 -14.36 -11.30 -6.63
N THR A 36 -13.90 -11.28 -5.38
CA THR A 36 -14.24 -10.20 -4.44
C THR A 36 -13.70 -8.85 -4.94
N ILE A 37 -12.46 -8.80 -5.40
CA ILE A 37 -11.86 -7.58 -5.97
C ILE A 37 -12.64 -7.11 -7.19
N LEU A 38 -12.99 -8.01 -8.11
CA LEU A 38 -13.76 -7.68 -9.31
C LEU A 38 -15.19 -7.21 -8.98
N ALA A 39 -15.81 -7.79 -7.95
CA ALA A 39 -17.12 -7.33 -7.49
C ALA A 39 -17.07 -5.89 -6.95
N VAL A 40 -15.98 -5.53 -6.26
CA VAL A 40 -15.73 -4.14 -5.82
C VAL A 40 -15.42 -3.24 -7.01
N ALA A 41 -14.57 -3.69 -7.94
CA ALA A 41 -14.17 -2.94 -9.12
C ALA A 41 -15.35 -2.53 -10.00
N ARG A 42 -16.37 -3.37 -10.12
CA ARG A 42 -17.61 -3.05 -10.86
C ARG A 42 -18.47 -1.97 -10.20
N GLN A 43 -18.21 -1.65 -8.93
CA GLN A 43 -18.99 -0.68 -8.16
C GLN A 43 -18.25 0.63 -7.93
N PHE A 44 -16.92 0.62 -7.96
CA PHE A 44 -16.10 1.78 -7.62
C PHE A 44 -15.04 2.05 -8.69
N PRO A 45 -14.89 3.31 -9.11
CA PRO A 45 -13.90 3.68 -10.14
C PRO A 45 -12.45 3.65 -9.64
N VAL A 46 -12.23 3.56 -8.33
CA VAL A 46 -10.89 3.49 -7.73
C VAL A 46 -10.89 2.46 -6.60
N ILE A 47 -9.91 1.58 -6.60
CA ILE A 47 -9.65 0.64 -5.49
C ILE A 47 -8.24 0.88 -4.97
N ARG A 48 -8.12 1.13 -3.67
CA ARG A 48 -6.85 1.06 -2.93
C ARG A 48 -6.68 -0.34 -2.33
N PHE A 49 -5.57 -0.97 -2.63
CA PHE A 49 -5.18 -2.23 -2.02
C PHE A 49 -4.24 -1.96 -0.85
N ASP A 50 -4.76 -2.21 0.34
CA ASP A 50 -4.04 -2.07 1.60
C ASP A 50 -2.93 -3.11 1.68
N ALA A 51 -1.74 -2.71 2.16
CA ALA A 51 -0.56 -3.57 2.33
C ALA A 51 -0.30 -4.54 1.15
N ALA A 52 -0.51 -4.08 -0.09
CA ALA A 52 -0.47 -4.91 -1.29
C ALA A 52 0.85 -5.67 -1.46
N MET A 53 1.96 -5.12 -0.96
CA MET A 53 3.29 -5.75 -1.04
C MET A 53 3.34 -7.11 -0.35
N THR A 54 2.53 -7.37 0.67
CA THR A 54 2.53 -8.64 1.41
C THR A 54 1.99 -9.81 0.58
N LEU A 55 1.20 -9.53 -0.45
CA LEU A 55 0.65 -10.53 -1.39
C LEU A 55 1.46 -10.63 -2.69
N ALA A 56 2.56 -9.91 -2.84
CA ALA A 56 3.51 -10.21 -3.90
C ALA A 56 4.06 -11.63 -3.70
N LYS A 57 4.11 -12.44 -4.76
CA LYS A 57 4.46 -13.87 -4.71
C LYS A 57 5.69 -14.16 -3.84
N ARG A 58 6.77 -13.38 -4.02
CA ARG A 58 7.99 -13.50 -3.23
C ARG A 58 7.80 -13.25 -1.74
N HIS A 59 6.84 -12.36 -1.37
CA HIS A 59 6.55 -12.05 0.02
C HIS A 59 5.62 -13.07 0.66
N ILE A 60 4.66 -13.63 -0.10
CA ILE A 60 3.88 -14.77 0.35
C ILE A 60 4.83 -15.92 0.75
N GLN A 61 5.81 -16.23 -0.11
CA GLN A 61 6.80 -17.25 0.21
C GLN A 61 7.62 -16.87 1.45
N ARG A 62 8.24 -15.70 1.45
CA ARG A 62 9.08 -15.22 2.55
C ARG A 62 8.35 -15.21 3.91
N LEU A 63 7.10 -14.81 3.93
CA LEU A 63 6.34 -14.64 5.17
C LEU A 63 5.75 -15.96 5.66
N TRP A 64 5.15 -16.74 4.77
CA TRP A 64 4.28 -17.86 5.15
C TRP A 64 4.85 -19.23 4.84
N PHE A 65 5.75 -19.33 3.86
CA PHE A 65 6.33 -20.57 3.37
C PHE A 65 7.83 -20.40 3.07
N PRO A 66 8.64 -19.94 4.07
CA PRO A 66 10.04 -19.60 3.82
C PRO A 66 10.81 -20.80 3.29
N GLU A 67 11.90 -20.56 2.58
CA GLU A 67 12.78 -21.65 2.16
C GLU A 67 13.33 -22.40 3.38
N PRO A 68 13.36 -23.73 3.34
CA PRO A 68 13.85 -24.55 4.45
C PRO A 68 15.24 -24.12 4.92
N GLY A 69 15.41 -23.96 6.23
CA GLY A 69 16.68 -23.54 6.83
C GLY A 69 16.94 -22.04 6.87
N THR A 70 16.06 -21.19 6.30
CA THR A 70 16.23 -19.72 6.34
C THR A 70 15.67 -19.06 7.61
N GLY A 71 14.94 -19.80 8.43
CA GLY A 71 14.31 -19.32 9.66
C GLY A 71 13.00 -18.52 9.43
N GLY A 72 12.84 -17.92 8.26
CA GLY A 72 11.64 -17.16 7.89
C GLY A 72 11.47 -15.82 8.63
N ALA A 73 10.66 -14.93 8.07
CA ALA A 73 10.33 -13.64 8.68
C ALA A 73 9.34 -13.76 9.86
N ILE A 74 8.51 -14.80 9.85
CA ILE A 74 7.58 -15.17 10.91
C ILE A 74 8.09 -16.49 11.51
N ALA A 75 8.64 -16.45 12.72
CA ALA A 75 9.33 -17.58 13.31
C ALA A 75 8.48 -18.87 13.37
N SER A 76 7.19 -18.76 13.69
CA SER A 76 6.26 -19.89 13.75
C SER A 76 5.97 -20.53 12.37
N ARG A 77 6.44 -19.92 11.28
CA ARG A 77 6.27 -20.45 9.92
C ARG A 77 7.50 -21.22 9.41
N ALA A 78 8.60 -21.24 10.16
CA ALA A 78 9.83 -21.92 9.75
C ALA A 78 9.63 -23.41 9.42
N ASP A 79 8.77 -24.10 10.19
CA ASP A 79 8.47 -25.53 9.99
C ASP A 79 7.53 -25.82 8.80
N PHE A 80 6.95 -24.78 8.20
CA PHE A 80 6.05 -24.87 7.05
C PHE A 80 6.72 -24.41 5.76
N GLY A 81 8.04 -24.43 5.74
CA GLY A 81 8.85 -23.97 4.63
C GLY A 81 8.63 -24.80 3.36
N LEU A 82 8.70 -24.16 2.20
CA LEU A 82 8.67 -24.78 0.89
C LEU A 82 9.91 -24.35 0.11
N THR A 83 10.52 -25.30 -0.62
CA THR A 83 11.54 -24.92 -1.59
C THR A 83 10.93 -24.01 -2.65
N LYS A 84 11.79 -23.22 -3.32
CA LYS A 84 11.33 -22.36 -4.41
C LYS A 84 10.56 -23.14 -5.46
N GLN A 85 11.03 -24.33 -5.84
CA GLN A 85 10.35 -25.18 -6.83
C GLN A 85 8.95 -25.60 -6.36
N GLN A 86 8.81 -26.12 -5.15
CA GLN A 86 7.53 -26.53 -4.58
C GLN A 86 6.55 -25.35 -4.49
N PHE A 87 7.06 -24.18 -4.09
CA PHE A 87 6.23 -22.98 -4.03
C PHE A 87 5.79 -22.50 -5.42
N ASP A 88 6.68 -22.54 -6.41
CA ASP A 88 6.37 -22.13 -7.79
C ASP A 88 5.37 -23.09 -8.46
N GLU A 89 5.37 -24.38 -8.12
CA GLU A 89 4.37 -25.35 -8.58
C GLU A 89 2.97 -25.05 -8.01
N LEU A 90 2.88 -24.65 -6.73
CA LEU A 90 1.62 -24.32 -6.05
C LEU A 90 1.10 -22.92 -6.40
N VAL A 91 2.00 -21.98 -6.64
CA VAL A 91 1.70 -20.59 -6.99
C VAL A 91 2.44 -20.24 -8.28
N PRO A 92 1.98 -20.74 -9.44
CA PRO A 92 2.71 -20.59 -10.70
C PRO A 92 2.76 -19.15 -11.20
N GLN A 93 1.74 -18.34 -10.88
CA GLN A 93 1.61 -16.96 -11.34
C GLN A 93 1.71 -15.97 -10.19
N GLU A 94 2.11 -14.73 -10.51
CA GLU A 94 2.05 -13.62 -9.58
C GLU A 94 0.58 -13.19 -9.37
N PHE A 95 0.11 -13.24 -8.13
CA PHE A 95 -1.30 -12.95 -7.79
C PHE A 95 -1.75 -11.57 -8.29
N TRP A 96 -0.95 -10.52 -8.05
CA TRP A 96 -1.31 -9.18 -8.49
C TRP A 96 -1.32 -9.02 -10.02
N ARG A 97 -0.49 -9.76 -10.73
CA ARG A 97 -0.53 -9.75 -12.19
C ARG A 97 -1.86 -10.31 -12.70
N GLU A 98 -2.32 -11.41 -12.12
CA GLU A 98 -3.61 -12.00 -12.45
C GLU A 98 -4.76 -11.05 -12.13
N VAL A 99 -4.74 -10.37 -10.97
CA VAL A 99 -5.74 -9.34 -10.62
C VAL A 99 -5.78 -8.22 -11.66
N VAL A 100 -4.61 -7.71 -12.06
CA VAL A 100 -4.52 -6.62 -13.05
C VAL A 100 -5.05 -7.06 -14.41
N ASP A 101 -4.67 -8.24 -14.89
CA ASP A 101 -5.11 -8.75 -16.18
C ASP A 101 -6.62 -8.97 -16.22
N ARG A 102 -7.17 -9.51 -15.15
CA ARG A 102 -8.62 -9.72 -15.05
C ARG A 102 -9.39 -8.40 -14.91
N ALA A 103 -8.91 -7.48 -14.09
CA ALA A 103 -9.52 -6.17 -13.96
C ALA A 103 -9.52 -5.41 -15.29
N ALA A 104 -8.47 -5.49 -16.09
CA ALA A 104 -8.39 -4.86 -17.40
C ALA A 104 -9.48 -5.34 -18.38
N VAL A 105 -9.95 -6.58 -18.21
CA VAL A 105 -11.01 -7.16 -19.06
C VAL A 105 -12.40 -6.98 -18.48
N GLU A 106 -12.54 -7.22 -17.16
CA GLU A 106 -13.84 -7.32 -16.50
C GLU A 106 -14.31 -6.03 -15.84
N ALA A 107 -13.40 -5.09 -15.57
CA ALA A 107 -13.67 -3.78 -14.97
C ALA A 107 -12.65 -2.73 -15.48
N PRO A 108 -12.60 -2.46 -16.81
CA PRO A 108 -11.55 -1.65 -17.45
C PRO A 108 -11.51 -0.19 -16.99
N ASP A 109 -12.61 0.32 -16.46
CA ASP A 109 -12.72 1.71 -16.00
C ASP A 109 -12.26 1.91 -14.55
N THR A 110 -11.81 0.84 -13.87
CA THR A 110 -11.37 0.92 -12.48
C THR A 110 -9.88 1.18 -12.39
N LEU A 111 -9.50 2.24 -11.66
CA LEU A 111 -8.13 2.54 -11.31
C LEU A 111 -7.69 1.69 -10.12
N LEU A 112 -6.60 0.95 -10.29
CA LEU A 112 -5.99 0.11 -9.27
C LEU A 112 -4.82 0.85 -8.64
N LEU A 113 -4.90 1.11 -7.33
CA LEU A 113 -3.90 1.81 -6.53
C LEU A 113 -3.32 0.86 -5.47
N ALA A 114 -2.03 0.61 -5.53
CA ALA A 114 -1.34 -0.23 -4.55
C ALA A 114 -0.71 0.61 -3.44
N GLU A 115 -0.94 0.21 -2.20
CA GLU A 115 -0.04 0.55 -1.12
C GLU A 115 1.11 -0.47 -1.10
N ALA A 116 2.29 -0.01 -1.50
CA ALA A 116 3.48 -0.83 -1.56
C ALA A 116 4.69 -0.03 -1.10
N PHE A 117 5.51 -0.68 -0.27
CA PHE A 117 6.75 -0.14 0.29
C PHE A 117 7.94 -1.04 -0.08
N TRP A 118 9.06 -0.85 0.60
CA TRP A 118 10.26 -1.69 0.52
C TRP A 118 10.87 -1.74 -0.88
N MET A 119 10.86 -0.60 -1.58
CA MET A 119 11.38 -0.47 -2.95
C MET A 119 10.62 -1.36 -3.95
N LEU A 120 9.36 -1.65 -3.68
CA LEU A 120 8.46 -2.40 -4.56
C LEU A 120 7.62 -1.50 -5.45
N GLU A 121 7.64 -0.19 -5.25
CA GLU A 121 6.80 0.78 -5.94
C GLU A 121 6.95 0.62 -7.47
N GLY A 122 8.19 0.62 -7.95
CA GLY A 122 8.49 0.40 -9.37
C GLY A 122 8.04 -0.98 -9.88
N TYR A 123 8.19 -2.02 -9.06
CA TYR A 123 7.74 -3.37 -9.40
C TYR A 123 6.22 -3.42 -9.59
N PHE A 124 5.45 -2.80 -8.69
CA PHE A 124 4.00 -2.77 -8.77
C PHE A 124 3.47 -2.07 -10.03
N VAL A 125 4.05 -0.95 -10.41
CA VAL A 125 3.56 -0.21 -11.58
C VAL A 125 4.14 -0.69 -12.90
N ARG A 126 5.40 -1.14 -12.94
CA ARG A 126 6.07 -1.55 -14.19
C ARG A 126 5.87 -3.02 -14.52
N THR A 127 6.03 -3.90 -13.52
CA THR A 127 5.99 -5.35 -13.74
C THR A 127 4.60 -5.91 -13.53
N LEU A 128 3.94 -5.51 -12.44
CA LEU A 128 2.61 -6.00 -12.12
C LEU A 128 1.49 -5.25 -12.86
N GLY A 129 1.76 -4.03 -13.32
CA GLY A 129 0.81 -3.25 -14.13
C GLY A 129 -0.24 -2.48 -13.32
N MET A 130 -0.05 -2.31 -12.01
CA MET A 130 -0.91 -1.44 -11.21
C MET A 130 -0.91 -0.02 -11.77
N HIS A 131 -2.04 0.65 -11.78
CA HIS A 131 -2.16 1.99 -12.35
C HIS A 131 -1.43 3.02 -11.52
N ARG A 132 -1.47 2.89 -10.20
CA ARG A 132 -0.87 3.83 -9.24
C ARG A 132 -0.26 3.09 -8.06
N VAL A 133 0.69 3.76 -7.41
CA VAL A 133 1.34 3.29 -6.17
C VAL A 133 1.59 4.46 -5.24
N TYR A 134 1.51 4.24 -3.93
CA TYR A 134 1.81 5.24 -2.92
C TYR A 134 3.24 5.75 -3.00
N ASN A 135 3.41 7.06 -2.87
CA ASN A 135 4.70 7.73 -2.75
C ASN A 135 4.96 8.14 -1.29
N SER A 136 5.20 7.16 -0.43
CA SER A 136 5.50 7.42 0.98
C SER A 136 6.79 8.21 1.17
N ALA A 137 7.74 8.11 0.23
CA ALA A 137 8.96 8.90 0.24
C ALA A 137 8.69 10.41 0.13
N PHE A 138 7.70 10.83 -0.67
CA PHE A 138 7.27 12.23 -0.73
C PHE A 138 6.90 12.73 0.67
N MET A 139 5.99 12.04 1.34
CA MET A 139 5.49 12.44 2.66
C MET A 139 6.62 12.45 3.70
N HIS A 140 7.36 11.35 3.83
CA HIS A 140 8.39 11.23 4.87
C HIS A 140 9.51 12.26 4.69
N MET A 141 10.08 12.36 3.48
CA MET A 141 11.21 13.26 3.24
C MET A 141 10.82 14.72 3.33
N THR A 142 9.60 15.09 2.92
CA THR A 142 9.14 16.48 3.04
C THR A 142 8.75 16.84 4.48
N ARG A 143 8.18 15.90 5.23
CA ARG A 143 7.93 16.07 6.67
C ARG A 143 9.23 16.33 7.42
N ASP A 144 10.23 15.50 7.17
CA ASP A 144 11.51 15.51 7.87
C ASP A 144 12.49 16.56 7.28
N GLU A 145 12.05 17.31 6.26
CA GLU A 145 12.83 18.35 5.55
C GLU A 145 14.12 17.80 4.90
N ASP A 146 14.12 16.49 4.58
CA ASP A 146 15.24 15.84 3.91
C ASP A 146 15.24 16.14 2.40
N ASN A 147 15.27 17.43 2.08
CA ASN A 147 15.12 17.95 0.74
C ASN A 147 16.24 17.48 -0.20
N ALA A 148 17.42 17.23 0.33
CA ALA A 148 18.55 16.75 -0.46
C ALA A 148 18.29 15.33 -0.98
N LYS A 149 17.84 14.42 -0.10
CA LYS A 149 17.50 13.05 -0.50
C LYS A 149 16.30 13.01 -1.44
N TYR A 150 15.30 13.86 -1.19
CA TYR A 150 14.13 13.89 -2.07
C TYR A 150 14.49 14.35 -3.49
N ARG A 151 15.36 15.37 -3.63
CA ARG A 151 15.89 15.78 -4.95
C ARG A 151 16.66 14.65 -5.65
N VAL A 152 17.50 13.94 -4.91
CA VAL A 152 18.24 12.77 -5.45
C VAL A 152 17.28 11.69 -5.91
N LEU A 153 16.24 11.38 -5.11
CA LEU A 153 15.22 10.40 -5.48
C LEU A 153 14.52 10.78 -6.78
N ILE A 154 14.03 12.02 -6.89
CA ILE A 154 13.36 12.50 -8.12
C ILE A 154 14.32 12.42 -9.31
N LYS A 155 15.56 12.90 -9.16
CA LYS A 155 16.55 12.90 -10.23
C LYS A 155 16.86 11.47 -10.70
N SER A 156 17.11 10.56 -9.78
CA SER A 156 17.36 9.15 -10.10
C SER A 156 16.16 8.49 -10.77
N THR A 157 14.94 8.82 -10.34
CA THR A 157 13.72 8.31 -10.98
C THR A 157 13.57 8.84 -12.40
N LEU A 158 13.84 10.13 -12.62
CA LEU A 158 13.79 10.75 -13.96
C LEU A 158 14.84 10.15 -14.90
N GLU A 159 16.05 9.87 -14.40
CA GLU A 159 17.12 9.25 -15.18
C GLU A 159 16.81 7.78 -15.51
N PHE A 160 16.14 7.08 -14.61
CA PHE A 160 15.80 5.66 -14.77
C PHE A 160 14.55 5.44 -15.62
N ASP A 161 13.44 6.06 -15.23
CA ASP A 161 12.16 5.95 -15.92
C ASP A 161 11.19 7.06 -15.45
N PRO A 162 11.06 8.16 -16.19
CA PRO A 162 10.20 9.29 -15.80
C PRO A 162 8.72 8.94 -15.71
N GLU A 163 8.27 7.86 -16.36
CA GLU A 163 6.87 7.42 -16.29
C GLU A 163 6.49 6.91 -14.89
N ILE A 164 7.46 6.47 -14.09
CA ILE A 164 7.21 6.08 -12.70
C ILE A 164 6.67 7.26 -11.89
N LEU A 165 7.21 8.46 -12.07
CA LEU A 165 6.74 9.66 -11.36
C LEU A 165 5.25 9.92 -11.62
N LYS A 166 4.80 9.71 -12.85
CA LYS A 166 3.38 9.87 -13.22
C LYS A 166 2.47 8.82 -12.59
N ARG A 167 3.04 7.71 -12.14
CA ARG A 167 2.31 6.60 -11.52
C ARG A 167 2.25 6.71 -9.99
N TYR A 168 2.97 7.63 -9.39
CA TYR A 168 2.91 7.89 -7.96
C TYR A 168 1.60 8.55 -7.53
N VAL A 169 1.17 8.23 -6.31
CA VAL A 169 0.17 8.97 -5.55
C VAL A 169 0.89 9.74 -4.46
N ASN A 170 0.90 11.06 -4.57
CA ASN A 170 1.53 11.94 -3.61
C ASN A 170 0.50 12.36 -2.55
N PHE A 171 0.87 12.30 -1.27
CA PHE A 171 -0.01 12.61 -0.17
C PHE A 171 0.75 13.21 1.01
N MET A 172 0.07 14.03 1.82
CA MET A 172 0.59 14.57 3.08
C MET A 172 0.22 13.69 4.27
N ASN A 173 -0.86 12.93 4.16
CA ASN A 173 -1.28 11.91 5.11
C ASN A 173 -2.12 10.84 4.42
N ASN A 174 -2.33 9.73 5.11
CA ASN A 174 -3.20 8.63 4.70
C ASN A 174 -3.85 8.02 5.97
N PRO A 175 -4.71 6.99 5.87
CA PRO A 175 -5.38 6.41 7.04
C PRO A 175 -4.44 5.88 8.13
N ASP A 176 -3.21 5.49 7.80
CA ASP A 176 -2.25 4.89 8.74
C ASP A 176 -1.35 5.93 9.40
N GLU A 177 -1.15 7.07 8.73
CA GLU A 177 -0.25 8.13 9.19
C GLU A 177 -0.97 9.14 10.08
N ARG A 178 -0.18 9.99 10.74
CA ARG A 178 -0.71 11.15 11.47
C ARG A 178 -1.39 12.12 10.51
N THR A 179 -2.24 12.99 11.03
CA THR A 179 -2.90 14.02 10.22
C THR A 179 -1.89 14.95 9.55
N ALA A 180 -2.26 15.55 8.44
CA ALA A 180 -1.37 16.47 7.73
C ALA A 180 -0.94 17.66 8.60
N VAL A 181 -1.86 18.19 9.40
CA VAL A 181 -1.56 19.27 10.38
C VAL A 181 -0.54 18.83 11.43
N GLU A 182 -0.68 17.61 11.94
CA GLU A 182 0.26 17.08 12.94
C GLU A 182 1.65 16.84 12.35
N GLN A 183 1.73 16.43 11.08
CA GLN A 183 3.00 16.13 10.41
C GLN A 183 3.73 17.38 9.91
N PHE A 184 3.00 18.36 9.40
CA PHE A 184 3.58 19.52 8.71
C PHE A 184 3.37 20.85 9.44
N GLY A 185 2.60 20.85 10.52
CA GLY A 185 2.18 22.08 11.20
C GLY A 185 1.15 22.86 10.39
N LYS A 186 1.01 24.15 10.67
CA LYS A 186 0.15 25.09 9.96
C LYS A 186 1.00 26.22 9.36
N GLY A 187 0.50 26.85 8.32
CA GLY A 187 1.17 27.99 7.67
C GLY A 187 2.08 27.58 6.52
N ASP A 188 3.18 28.29 6.33
CA ASP A 188 3.99 28.26 5.10
C ASP A 188 4.50 26.86 4.72
N LYS A 189 4.94 26.05 5.68
CA LYS A 189 5.38 24.68 5.41
C LYS A 189 4.24 23.84 4.87
N TYR A 190 3.08 23.91 5.49
CA TYR A 190 1.89 23.15 5.08
C TYR A 190 1.50 23.50 3.65
N PHE A 191 1.35 24.77 3.35
CA PHE A 191 0.98 25.24 2.01
C PHE A 191 2.07 24.95 0.97
N GLY A 192 3.34 25.12 1.35
CA GLY A 192 4.46 24.79 0.47
C GLY A 192 4.49 23.31 0.07
N ILE A 193 4.29 22.40 1.02
CA ILE A 193 4.23 20.95 0.73
C ILE A 193 2.97 20.58 -0.04
N CYS A 194 1.82 21.19 0.29
CA CYS A 194 0.59 21.00 -0.48
C CYS A 194 0.77 21.44 -1.94
N THR A 195 1.43 22.57 -2.16
CA THR A 195 1.76 23.06 -3.52
C THR A 195 2.66 22.08 -4.26
N LEU A 196 3.70 21.55 -3.61
CA LEU A 196 4.55 20.52 -4.19
C LEU A 196 3.75 19.26 -4.54
N MET A 197 2.88 18.81 -3.66
CA MET A 197 2.01 17.65 -3.88
C MET A 197 1.15 17.82 -5.14
N LEU A 198 0.60 19.00 -5.35
CA LEU A 198 -0.29 19.31 -6.48
C LEU A 198 0.46 19.55 -7.81
N THR A 199 1.70 20.00 -7.75
CA THR A 199 2.47 20.40 -8.94
C THR A 199 3.51 19.37 -9.36
N THR A 200 3.85 18.40 -8.51
CA THR A 200 4.72 17.28 -8.86
C THR A 200 3.95 16.26 -9.72
N PRO A 201 4.58 15.63 -10.73
CA PRO A 201 3.94 14.58 -11.50
C PRO A 201 3.36 13.48 -10.61
N GLY A 202 2.20 12.96 -10.98
CA GLY A 202 1.49 11.93 -10.24
C GLY A 202 0.05 12.34 -9.91
N LEU A 203 -0.59 11.54 -9.07
CA LEU A 203 -1.94 11.80 -8.59
C LEU A 203 -1.86 12.38 -7.18
N PRO A 204 -2.32 13.61 -6.94
CA PRO A 204 -2.42 14.12 -5.58
C PRO A 204 -3.59 13.45 -4.85
N MET A 205 -3.35 13.02 -3.62
CA MET A 205 -4.38 12.45 -2.74
C MET A 205 -4.49 13.29 -1.47
N PHE A 206 -5.67 13.83 -1.21
CA PHE A 206 -5.98 14.52 0.02
C PHE A 206 -6.49 13.52 1.06
N GLY A 207 -5.89 13.54 2.24
CA GLY A 207 -6.41 12.80 3.37
C GLY A 207 -7.66 13.47 3.95
N HIS A 208 -8.47 12.68 4.67
CA HIS A 208 -9.64 13.21 5.36
C HIS A 208 -9.23 14.34 6.33
N GLY A 209 -9.96 15.43 6.30
CA GLY A 209 -9.71 16.59 7.15
C GLY A 209 -8.49 17.43 6.78
N GLN A 210 -7.77 17.08 5.70
CA GLN A 210 -6.57 17.83 5.30
C GLN A 210 -6.92 19.26 4.84
N ILE A 211 -8.02 19.43 4.10
CA ILE A 211 -8.47 20.75 3.63
C ILE A 211 -9.01 21.57 4.77
N GLU A 212 -9.71 20.94 5.71
CA GLU A 212 -10.31 21.57 6.88
C GLU A 212 -9.30 21.83 8.01
N GLY A 213 -8.10 21.25 7.90
CA GLY A 213 -7.07 21.38 8.95
C GLY A 213 -7.39 20.59 10.22
N TYR A 214 -8.09 19.48 10.12
CA TYR A 214 -8.42 18.65 11.27
C TYR A 214 -7.18 18.00 11.88
N ALA A 215 -7.12 18.04 13.21
CA ALA A 215 -6.07 17.40 13.99
C ALA A 215 -6.44 15.99 14.45
N GLU A 216 -7.72 15.64 14.42
CA GLU A 216 -8.18 14.30 14.79
C GLU A 216 -7.78 13.27 13.73
N LYS A 217 -7.08 12.23 14.17
CA LYS A 217 -6.78 11.07 13.32
C LYS A 217 -7.96 10.11 13.31
N TYR A 218 -8.45 9.80 12.12
CA TYR A 218 -9.36 8.69 11.90
C TYR A 218 -8.55 7.45 11.56
N GLY A 219 -8.56 6.46 12.45
CA GLY A 219 -8.06 5.12 12.14
C GLY A 219 -9.22 4.20 11.79
N MET A 220 -8.93 3.07 11.16
CA MET A 220 -9.93 2.02 10.91
C MET A 220 -10.47 1.40 12.21
N GLU A 221 -9.81 1.65 13.33
CA GLU A 221 -10.17 1.21 14.67
C GLU A 221 -11.37 1.99 15.25
N TYR A 222 -11.65 3.18 14.72
CA TYR A 222 -12.72 4.02 15.23
C TYR A 222 -14.05 3.71 14.55
N ARG A 223 -15.05 3.43 15.36
CA ARG A 223 -16.40 3.19 14.85
C ARG A 223 -17.02 4.43 14.21
N ARG A 224 -16.62 5.62 14.67
CA ARG A 224 -17.05 6.93 14.18
C ARG A 224 -16.11 8.01 14.67
N ALA A 225 -16.12 9.14 13.98
CA ALA A 225 -15.37 10.33 14.38
C ALA A 225 -15.81 10.87 15.76
N PHE A 226 -14.88 11.48 16.46
CA PHE A 226 -15.21 12.49 17.46
C PHE A 226 -15.74 13.70 16.71
N TRP A 227 -16.76 14.35 17.14
CA TRP A 227 -17.41 15.43 16.40
C TRP A 227 -16.95 16.82 16.85
N ASP A 228 -15.81 16.89 17.53
CA ASP A 228 -15.31 18.12 18.16
C ASP A 228 -14.32 18.90 17.27
N ASP A 229 -13.93 18.36 16.12
CA ASP A 229 -13.07 19.05 15.17
C ASP A 229 -13.87 20.14 14.42
N HIS A 230 -13.32 21.33 14.41
CA HIS A 230 -13.82 22.47 13.65
C HIS A 230 -12.84 22.84 12.54
N PRO A 231 -13.33 23.21 11.34
CA PRO A 231 -12.46 23.69 10.27
C PRO A 231 -11.58 24.86 10.73
N ASP A 232 -10.30 24.76 10.42
CA ASP A 232 -9.38 25.84 10.68
C ASP A 232 -9.54 26.92 9.60
N GLN A 233 -9.89 28.13 10.01
CA GLN A 233 -10.13 29.23 9.07
C GLN A 233 -8.83 29.78 8.42
N TRP A 234 -7.67 29.34 8.90
CA TRP A 234 -6.36 29.82 8.46
C TRP A 234 -5.56 28.77 7.66
N LEU A 235 -6.16 27.62 7.38
CA LEU A 235 -5.62 26.60 6.49
C LEU A 235 -6.23 26.68 5.12
#